data_6768a44b5bae434f8dc0b3908fa93db2
#
_entry.id   6768a44b5bae434f8dc0b3908fa93db2
#
_cell.length_a   1.000
_cell.length_b   1.000
_cell.length_c   1.000
_cell.angle_alpha   90.00
_cell.angle_beta   90.00
_cell.angle_gamma   90.00
#
_symmetry.space_group_name_H-M   'P 1'
#
loop_
_entity.id
_entity.type
_entity.pdbx_description
1 polymer ?
#
loop_
_entity_poly.entity_id
_entity_poly.type
_entity_poly.pdbx_seq_one_letter_code
_entity_poly.pdbx_strand_id
1 'polypeptide(L)'
;LAAAREGDDTNPTKASSYSQFYIVTGSIFTDDMLDRAQQYLDSTTNHQVKLTPAIKEAYRTYGGAPHLDGQYTVFGQVVEGYDVTDLIQWAGRDENNRPFDDIRIERATVVR
;
A
#
# COMPACT_ATOMS: atom_id res chain seq x y z
N LEU A 1 -4.04 -5.15 -2.42
CA LEU A 1 -5.27 -4.54 -1.94
C LEU A 1 -5.30 -4.60 -0.43
N ALA A 2 -5.35 -3.47 0.24
CA ALA A 2 -5.30 -3.39 1.68
C ALA A 2 -6.35 -2.44 2.25
N ALA A 3 -6.79 -2.70 3.47
CA ALA A 3 -7.70 -1.82 4.19
C ALA A 3 -6.95 -0.57 4.67
N ALA A 4 -7.53 0.60 4.45
CA ALA A 4 -7.02 1.84 5.03
C ALA A 4 -7.31 1.88 6.56
N ARG A 5 -6.66 2.77 7.26
CA ARG A 5 -6.89 3.03 8.68
C ARG A 5 -6.44 4.43 9.07
N GLU A 6 -6.91 4.91 10.19
CA GLU A 6 -6.43 6.13 10.82
C GLU A 6 -4.98 5.96 11.33
N GLY A 7 -4.29 7.07 11.48
CA GLY A 7 -2.94 7.10 12.05
C GLY A 7 -2.87 6.61 13.50
N ASP A 8 -1.69 6.18 13.94
CA ASP A 8 -1.48 5.57 15.25
C ASP A 8 -1.85 6.49 16.43
N ASP A 9 -1.74 7.81 16.25
CA ASP A 9 -2.11 8.80 17.28
C ASP A 9 -3.60 8.79 17.63
N THR A 10 -4.44 8.54 16.61
CA THR A 10 -5.90 8.48 16.76
C THR A 10 -6.43 7.06 16.84
N ASN A 11 -5.65 6.09 16.40
CA ASN A 11 -6.02 4.68 16.30
C ASN A 11 -4.87 3.78 16.75
N PRO A 12 -4.51 3.78 18.03
CA PRO A 12 -3.38 3.02 18.55
C PRO A 12 -3.55 1.49 18.42
N THR A 13 -4.78 1.02 18.27
CA THR A 13 -5.07 -0.40 18.04
C THR A 13 -4.87 -0.83 16.58
N LYS A 14 -4.59 0.13 15.68
CA LYS A 14 -4.44 -0.10 14.24
C LYS A 14 -5.65 -0.78 13.58
N ALA A 15 -6.85 -0.49 14.11
CA ALA A 15 -8.09 -1.03 13.57
C ALA A 15 -8.30 -0.56 12.12
N SER A 16 -8.66 -1.49 11.24
CA SER A 16 -8.92 -1.19 9.83
C SER A 16 -10.22 -0.40 9.64
N SER A 17 -10.23 0.51 8.67
CA SER A 17 -11.47 1.16 8.22
C SER A 17 -12.43 0.11 7.64
N TYR A 18 -13.71 0.29 7.89
CA TYR A 18 -14.77 -0.55 7.32
C TYR A 18 -15.20 -0.13 5.90
N SER A 19 -14.76 1.05 5.43
CA SER A 19 -15.25 1.63 4.18
C SER A 19 -14.15 2.09 3.22
N GLN A 20 -12.90 2.04 3.62
CA GLN A 20 -11.79 2.56 2.83
C GLN A 20 -10.72 1.50 2.59
N PHE A 21 -10.26 1.43 1.37
CA PHE A 21 -9.17 0.53 0.97
C PHE A 21 -8.24 1.25 -0.02
N TYR A 22 -7.09 0.66 -0.27
CA TYR A 22 -6.16 1.14 -1.29
C TYR A 22 -5.53 -0.02 -2.06
N ILE A 23 -5.07 0.28 -3.27
CA ILE A 23 -4.29 -0.62 -4.11
C ILE A 23 -2.85 -0.14 -4.07
N VAL A 24 -1.93 -1.02 -3.70
CA VAL A 24 -0.50 -0.67 -3.69
C VAL A 24 0.03 -0.63 -5.11
N THR A 25 0.61 0.52 -5.48
CA THR A 25 1.30 0.76 -6.75
C THR A 25 2.68 1.29 -6.42
N GLY A 26 3.57 0.57 -5.92
CA GLY A 26 4.87 1.07 -5.45
C GLY A 26 5.95 1.09 -6.53
N SER A 27 7.09 1.64 -6.17
CA SER A 27 8.30 1.66 -6.99
C SER A 27 9.15 0.43 -6.73
N ILE A 28 10.04 0.11 -7.68
CA ILE A 28 11.10 -0.87 -7.50
C ILE A 28 12.14 -0.31 -6.52
N PHE A 29 12.60 -1.13 -5.61
CA PHE A 29 13.51 -0.75 -4.54
C PHE A 29 14.94 -1.23 -4.80
N THR A 30 15.91 -0.36 -4.54
CA THR A 30 17.33 -0.72 -4.42
C THR A 30 17.64 -1.24 -3.02
N ASP A 31 18.82 -1.84 -2.82
CA ASP A 31 19.24 -2.33 -1.50
C ASP A 31 19.30 -1.21 -0.46
N ASP A 32 19.84 -0.05 -0.81
CA ASP A 32 19.89 1.12 0.08
C ASP A 32 18.48 1.59 0.50
N MET A 33 17.53 1.57 -0.44
CA MET A 33 16.13 1.91 -0.15
C MET A 33 15.49 0.89 0.77
N LEU A 34 15.77 -0.40 0.58
CA LEU A 34 15.26 -1.49 1.44
C LEU A 34 15.86 -1.42 2.85
N ASP A 35 17.11 -1.04 2.99
CA ASP A 35 17.73 -0.86 4.30
C ASP A 35 17.11 0.33 5.05
N ARG A 36 16.81 1.43 4.36
CA ARG A 36 16.07 2.56 4.95
C ARG A 36 14.63 2.16 5.32
N ALA A 37 13.97 1.37 4.48
CA ALA A 37 12.64 0.86 4.79
C ALA A 37 12.67 -0.06 6.02
N GLN A 38 13.69 -0.90 6.18
CA GLN A 38 13.87 -1.72 7.38
C GLN A 38 14.08 -0.86 8.63
N GLN A 39 14.91 0.18 8.56
CA GLN A 39 15.10 1.11 9.67
C GLN A 39 13.79 1.79 10.09
N TYR A 40 12.99 2.20 9.12
CA TYR A 40 11.67 2.76 9.37
C TYR A 40 10.74 1.74 10.07
N LEU A 41 10.68 0.51 9.56
CA LEU A 41 9.89 -0.57 10.15
C LEU A 41 10.38 -0.91 11.57
N ASP A 42 11.67 -0.92 11.81
CA ASP A 42 12.23 -1.17 13.12
C ASP A 42 11.78 -0.12 14.15
N SER A 43 11.71 1.14 13.74
CA SER A 43 11.25 2.23 14.60
C SER A 43 9.73 2.22 14.84
N THR A 44 8.95 1.90 13.81
CA THR A 44 7.48 2.00 13.86
C THR A 44 6.80 0.72 14.37
N THR A 45 7.47 -0.42 14.29
CA THR A 45 6.95 -1.72 14.72
C THR A 45 7.72 -2.34 15.90
N ASN A 46 8.60 -1.56 16.54
CA ASN A 46 9.46 -2.04 17.63
C ASN A 46 10.24 -3.32 17.22
N HIS A 47 10.86 -3.30 16.05
CA HIS A 47 11.63 -4.41 15.45
C HIS A 47 10.83 -5.71 15.18
N GLN A 48 9.51 -5.66 15.20
CA GLN A 48 8.67 -6.85 14.99
C GLN A 48 8.57 -7.28 13.52
N VAL A 49 8.72 -6.33 12.60
CA VAL A 49 8.64 -6.60 11.15
C VAL A 49 10.02 -6.63 10.53
N LYS A 50 10.35 -7.73 9.86
CA LYS A 50 11.64 -7.92 9.19
C LYS A 50 11.45 -8.23 7.71
N LEU A 51 12.14 -7.47 6.87
CA LEU A 51 12.25 -7.74 5.43
C LEU A 51 13.23 -8.89 5.21
N THR A 52 12.70 -10.09 5.08
CA THR A 52 13.52 -11.28 4.76
C THR A 52 14.18 -11.17 3.39
N PRO A 53 15.23 -11.95 3.07
CA PRO A 53 15.84 -11.95 1.75
C PRO A 53 14.83 -12.18 0.62
N ALA A 54 13.86 -13.05 0.80
CA ALA A 54 12.80 -13.31 -0.19
C ALA A 54 11.88 -12.10 -0.39
N ILE A 55 11.51 -11.41 0.70
CA ILE A 55 10.71 -10.17 0.64
C ILE A 55 11.51 -9.06 -0.05
N LYS A 56 12.78 -8.87 0.29
CA LYS A 56 13.66 -7.90 -0.35
C LYS A 56 13.77 -8.16 -1.86
N GLU A 57 13.91 -9.43 -2.27
CA GLU A 57 13.95 -9.80 -3.69
C GLU A 57 12.63 -9.47 -4.41
N ALA A 58 11.49 -9.72 -3.78
CA ALA A 58 10.18 -9.35 -4.33
C ALA A 58 10.09 -7.83 -4.57
N TYR A 59 10.55 -7.01 -3.63
CA TYR A 59 10.57 -5.55 -3.77
C TYR A 59 11.54 -5.05 -4.85
N ARG A 60 12.66 -5.75 -5.09
CA ARG A 60 13.58 -5.44 -6.21
C ARG A 60 12.97 -5.79 -7.57
N THR A 61 12.17 -6.84 -7.62
CA THR A 61 11.61 -7.39 -8.88
C THR A 61 10.30 -6.74 -9.25
N TYR A 62 9.38 -6.62 -8.30
CA TYR A 62 7.99 -6.20 -8.53
C TYR A 62 7.68 -4.81 -7.97
N GLY A 63 8.52 -4.29 -7.10
CA GLY A 63 8.25 -3.06 -6.39
C GLY A 63 7.21 -3.21 -5.29
N GLY A 64 6.74 -2.09 -4.77
CA GLY A 64 5.74 -2.06 -3.71
C GLY A 64 5.94 -0.93 -2.72
N ALA A 65 5.47 -1.13 -1.48
CA ALA A 65 5.51 -0.15 -0.40
C ALA A 65 5.95 -0.82 0.93
N PRO A 66 7.24 -1.21 1.06
CA PRO A 66 7.73 -1.99 2.20
C PRO A 66 7.52 -1.31 3.56
N HIS A 67 7.44 0.01 3.61
CA HIS A 67 7.18 0.77 4.85
C HIS A 67 5.78 0.51 5.44
N LEU A 68 4.88 -0.11 4.68
CA LEU A 68 3.54 -0.47 5.13
C LEU A 68 3.45 -1.91 5.67
N ASP A 69 4.51 -2.71 5.48
CA ASP A 69 4.51 -4.12 5.87
C ASP A 69 4.23 -4.32 7.36
N GLY A 70 3.36 -5.28 7.65
CA GLY A 70 2.97 -5.63 9.02
C GLY A 70 2.09 -4.60 9.74
N GLN A 71 1.72 -3.51 9.09
CA GLN A 71 0.96 -2.41 9.71
C GLN A 71 -0.46 -2.24 9.15
N TYR A 72 -0.82 -3.00 8.12
CA TYR A 72 -2.12 -2.94 7.44
C TYR A 72 -2.64 -4.34 7.14
N THR A 73 -3.96 -4.47 7.06
CA THR A 73 -4.60 -5.72 6.67
C THR A 73 -4.67 -5.84 5.16
N VAL A 74 -3.91 -6.77 4.59
CA VAL A 74 -3.99 -7.14 3.17
C VAL A 74 -5.08 -8.19 3.02
N PHE A 75 -6.04 -7.95 2.12
CA PHE A 75 -7.18 -8.85 1.92
C PHE A 75 -7.43 -9.25 0.45
N GLY A 76 -6.62 -8.76 -0.48
CA GLY A 76 -6.79 -9.10 -1.88
C GLY A 76 -5.56 -8.79 -2.72
N GLN A 77 -5.57 -9.30 -3.94
CA GLN A 77 -4.55 -9.07 -4.95
C GLN A 77 -5.23 -8.70 -6.27
N VAL A 78 -4.66 -7.75 -6.99
CA VAL A 78 -5.07 -7.45 -8.37
C VAL A 78 -4.58 -8.58 -9.27
N VAL A 79 -5.47 -9.20 -10.02
CA VAL A 79 -5.16 -10.32 -10.93
C VAL A 79 -5.23 -9.90 -12.40
N GLU A 80 -5.94 -8.82 -12.70
CA GLU A 80 -6.12 -8.28 -14.06
C GLU A 80 -6.39 -6.79 -13.99
N GLY A 81 -6.03 -6.02 -15.04
CA GLY A 81 -6.29 -4.58 -15.12
C GLY A 81 -5.34 -3.73 -14.27
N TYR A 82 -4.13 -4.18 -13.97
CA TYR A 82 -3.16 -3.42 -13.18
C TYR A 82 -2.76 -2.10 -13.87
N ASP A 83 -2.75 -2.05 -15.19
CA ASP A 83 -2.55 -0.85 -15.99
C ASP A 83 -3.61 0.24 -15.72
N VAL A 84 -4.84 -0.17 -15.38
CA VAL A 84 -5.91 0.75 -15.00
C VAL A 84 -5.60 1.46 -13.67
N THR A 85 -4.94 0.78 -12.75
CA THR A 85 -4.51 1.40 -11.47
C THR A 85 -3.50 2.51 -11.70
N ASP A 86 -2.61 2.36 -12.67
CA ASP A 86 -1.66 3.39 -13.06
C ASP A 86 -2.37 4.60 -13.68
N LEU A 87 -3.36 4.38 -14.54
CA LEU A 87 -4.17 5.47 -15.11
C LEU A 87 -4.88 6.27 -14.00
N ILE A 88 -5.43 5.59 -13.01
CA ILE A 88 -6.06 6.24 -11.84
C ILE A 88 -5.03 7.05 -11.05
N GLN A 89 -3.87 6.46 -10.76
CA GLN A 89 -2.80 7.11 -9.99
C GLN A 89 -2.26 8.36 -10.69
N TRP A 90 -2.16 8.35 -12.02
CA TRP A 90 -1.64 9.46 -12.81
C TRP A 90 -2.70 10.49 -13.22
N ALA A 91 -3.95 10.33 -12.81
CA ALA A 91 -4.98 11.34 -13.02
C ALA A 91 -4.56 12.68 -12.41
N GLY A 92 -4.95 13.77 -13.06
CA GLY A 92 -4.71 15.12 -12.55
C GLY A 92 -5.33 15.30 -11.17
N ARG A 93 -4.56 15.81 -10.21
CA ARG A 93 -4.97 15.90 -8.79
C ARG A 93 -4.48 17.19 -8.14
N ASP A 94 -5.15 17.58 -7.06
CA ASP A 94 -4.78 18.72 -6.24
C ASP A 94 -3.59 18.39 -5.28
N GLU A 95 -3.23 19.37 -4.47
CA GLU A 95 -2.15 19.24 -3.46
C GLU A 95 -2.43 18.19 -2.38
N ASN A 96 -3.69 17.82 -2.16
CA ASN A 96 -4.12 16.79 -1.23
C ASN A 96 -4.27 15.41 -1.90
N ASN A 97 -3.79 15.26 -3.13
CA ASN A 97 -3.92 14.07 -3.98
C ASN A 97 -5.38 13.71 -4.33
N ARG A 98 -6.32 14.65 -4.22
CA ARG A 98 -7.68 14.43 -4.68
C ARG A 98 -7.74 14.67 -6.20
N PRO A 99 -8.25 13.73 -7.00
CA PRO A 99 -8.44 13.93 -8.43
C PRO A 99 -9.32 15.16 -8.72
N PHE A 100 -8.95 15.96 -9.74
CA PHE A 100 -9.77 17.10 -10.16
C PHE A 100 -11.13 16.64 -10.69
N ASP A 101 -11.15 15.54 -11.43
CA ASP A 101 -12.38 14.88 -11.87
C ASP A 101 -12.64 13.66 -10.99
N ASP A 102 -13.86 13.50 -10.51
CA ASP A 102 -14.22 12.36 -9.64
C ASP A 102 -14.01 11.03 -10.37
N ILE A 103 -13.25 10.15 -9.75
CA ILE A 103 -13.07 8.76 -10.19
C ILE A 103 -13.98 7.90 -9.31
N ARG A 104 -14.99 7.26 -9.91
CA ARG A 104 -16.03 6.56 -9.18
C ARG A 104 -16.04 5.07 -9.52
N ILE A 105 -16.25 4.25 -8.49
CA ILE A 105 -16.59 2.85 -8.67
C ILE A 105 -18.09 2.77 -8.97
N GLU A 106 -18.45 2.50 -10.22
CA GLU A 106 -19.84 2.41 -10.61
C GLU A 106 -20.49 1.10 -10.18
N ARG A 107 -19.70 0.03 -10.15
CA ARG A 107 -20.18 -1.30 -9.79
C ARG A 107 -19.03 -2.19 -9.29
N ALA A 108 -19.31 -2.96 -8.25
CA ALA A 108 -18.50 -4.07 -7.80
C ALA A 108 -19.33 -5.36 -7.83
N THR A 109 -18.81 -6.41 -8.44
CA THR A 109 -19.52 -7.69 -8.57
C THR A 109 -18.66 -8.82 -8.02
N VAL A 110 -19.24 -9.65 -7.15
CA VAL A 110 -18.59 -10.87 -6.69
C VAL A 110 -18.79 -11.94 -7.75
N VAL A 111 -17.68 -12.48 -8.26
CA VAL A 111 -17.67 -13.60 -9.21
C VAL A 111 -17.38 -14.88 -8.44
N ARG A 112 -18.23 -15.87 -8.58
CA ARG A 112 -18.11 -17.18 -7.90
C ARG A 112 -17.75 -18.28 -8.90
#